data_c2bced8581a6037e51007804e1b18cbc
#
_entry.id   c2bced8581a6037e51007804e1b18cbc
#
_cell.length_a   1.000
_cell.length_b   1.000
_cell.length_c   1.000
_cell.angle_alpha   90.00
_cell.angle_beta   90.00
_cell.angle_gamma   90.00
#
_symmetry.space_group_name_H-M   'P 1'
#
loop_
_entity.id
_entity.type
_entity.pdbx_description
1 polymer ?
#
loop_
_entity_poly.entity_id
_entity_poly.type
_entity_poly.pdbx_seq_one_letter_code
_entity_poly.pdbx_strand_id
1 'polypeptide(L)'
;MRKVALITDGWRRLFTYAWPAGILQRIKERDEEVNLYIFNSTGNWSRDAGYNRAEYNIFNLPDLSEFDGIILELNNISSPAVLAEVIHKAKQSHLPVVSIANELEDFYYVGIDNYSAMKQVIAHMHEVHNCKKFWLLVGADSNYESSCRLQGMLHYAKEHKIKIDKNDIWYGSFDYKSGLEGYRHLWDTHKELPDAIICINDNVAVAVCCLLYTSDAA
;
A
#
# COMPACT_ATOMS: atom_id res chain seq x y z
N MET A 1 9.22 -30.84 -10.51
CA MET A 1 9.40 -29.71 -9.59
C MET A 1 9.01 -28.44 -10.30
N ARG A 2 7.97 -27.73 -9.82
CA ARG A 2 7.43 -26.51 -10.45
C ARG A 2 8.32 -25.32 -10.14
N LYS A 3 8.38 -24.34 -11.04
CA LYS A 3 9.10 -23.08 -10.85
C LYS A 3 8.11 -21.92 -10.80
N VAL A 4 8.12 -21.14 -9.73
CA VAL A 4 7.27 -19.95 -9.59
C VAL A 4 8.14 -18.72 -9.45
N ALA A 5 7.90 -17.70 -10.27
CA ALA A 5 8.55 -16.41 -10.17
C ALA A 5 7.76 -15.48 -9.25
N LEU A 6 8.40 -14.89 -8.24
CA LEU A 6 7.87 -13.79 -7.43
C LEU A 6 8.60 -12.51 -7.84
N ILE A 7 7.87 -11.57 -8.42
CA ILE A 7 8.36 -10.25 -8.78
C ILE A 7 7.84 -9.26 -7.73
N THR A 8 8.75 -8.58 -7.01
CA THR A 8 8.39 -7.72 -5.88
C THR A 8 9.36 -6.54 -5.75
N ASP A 9 8.95 -5.47 -5.07
CA ASP A 9 9.77 -4.32 -4.75
C ASP A 9 9.71 -3.99 -3.24
N GLY A 10 10.85 -3.60 -2.65
CA GLY A 10 10.90 -3.09 -1.29
C GLY A 10 11.34 -4.09 -0.22
N TRP A 11 12.33 -4.94 -0.51
CA TRP A 11 12.93 -5.96 0.38
C TRP A 11 13.11 -5.56 1.85
N ARG A 12 13.40 -4.31 2.14
CA ARG A 12 13.66 -3.82 3.51
C ARG A 12 12.38 -3.49 4.31
N ARG A 13 11.22 -3.63 3.73
CA ARG A 13 9.95 -3.40 4.41
C ARG A 13 9.45 -4.71 5.02
N LEU A 14 8.98 -4.67 6.26
CA LEU A 14 8.43 -5.84 6.97
C LEU A 14 7.38 -6.59 6.14
N PHE A 15 6.51 -5.87 5.47
CA PHE A 15 5.47 -6.46 4.61
C PHE A 15 6.04 -7.22 3.43
N THR A 16 7.02 -6.66 2.71
CA THR A 16 7.62 -7.31 1.54
C THR A 16 8.34 -8.59 1.91
N TYR A 17 8.92 -8.67 3.12
CA TYR A 17 9.52 -9.90 3.62
C TYR A 17 8.46 -10.95 4.02
N ALA A 18 7.30 -10.51 4.52
CA ALA A 18 6.24 -11.40 4.95
C ALA A 18 5.61 -12.21 3.80
N TRP A 19 5.53 -11.64 2.60
CA TRP A 19 4.98 -12.34 1.43
C TRP A 19 5.78 -13.59 1.06
N PRO A 20 7.11 -13.52 0.79
CA PRO A 20 7.92 -14.71 0.55
C PRO A 20 7.84 -15.73 1.67
N ALA A 21 7.88 -15.29 2.93
CA ALA A 21 7.81 -16.18 4.08
C ALA A 21 6.48 -16.95 4.12
N GLY A 22 5.35 -16.27 3.91
CA GLY A 22 4.03 -16.92 3.88
C GLY A 22 3.87 -17.89 2.71
N ILE A 23 4.39 -17.54 1.52
CA ILE A 23 4.37 -18.40 0.34
C ILE A 23 5.21 -19.67 0.62
N LEU A 24 6.44 -19.53 1.12
CA LEU A 24 7.31 -20.66 1.44
C LEU A 24 6.73 -21.54 2.54
N GLN A 25 6.12 -20.95 3.56
CA GLN A 25 5.42 -21.70 4.59
C GLN A 25 4.29 -22.55 3.97
N ARG A 26 3.49 -21.96 3.07
CA ARG A 26 2.38 -22.67 2.44
C ARG A 26 2.83 -23.80 1.51
N ILE A 27 3.90 -23.59 0.76
CA ILE A 27 4.54 -24.64 -0.06
C ILE A 27 4.93 -25.83 0.84
N LYS A 28 5.59 -25.56 1.98
CA LYS A 28 6.01 -26.59 2.94
C LYS A 28 4.82 -27.31 3.57
N GLU A 29 3.78 -26.60 3.97
CA GLU A 29 2.58 -27.19 4.56
C GLU A 29 1.83 -28.14 3.62
N ARG A 30 1.93 -27.91 2.32
CA ARG A 30 1.28 -28.72 1.29
C ARG A 30 2.18 -29.85 0.77
N ASP A 31 3.40 -29.93 1.23
CA ASP A 31 4.42 -30.90 0.75
C ASP A 31 4.56 -30.86 -0.80
N GLU A 32 4.53 -29.63 -1.36
CA GLU A 32 4.61 -29.45 -2.80
C GLU A 32 6.04 -29.23 -3.28
N GLU A 33 6.40 -29.86 -4.39
CA GLU A 33 7.70 -29.68 -5.05
C GLU A 33 7.70 -28.38 -5.88
N VAL A 34 7.83 -27.22 -5.22
CA VAL A 34 7.85 -25.90 -5.84
C VAL A 34 9.13 -25.15 -5.46
N ASN A 35 9.84 -24.64 -6.45
CA ASN A 35 10.92 -23.67 -6.27
C ASN A 35 10.37 -22.26 -6.46
N LEU A 36 10.52 -21.40 -5.44
CA LEU A 36 10.21 -20.00 -5.51
C LEU A 36 11.47 -19.19 -5.88
N TYR A 37 11.43 -18.51 -7.02
CA TYR A 37 12.48 -17.60 -7.49
C TYR A 37 12.04 -16.17 -7.24
N ILE A 38 12.81 -15.42 -6.44
CA ILE A 38 12.44 -14.09 -6.00
C ILE A 38 13.26 -13.05 -6.77
N PHE A 39 12.60 -12.22 -7.57
CA PHE A 39 13.14 -11.07 -8.28
C PHE A 39 12.71 -9.82 -7.55
N ASN A 40 13.56 -9.33 -6.67
CA ASN A 40 13.24 -8.25 -5.76
C ASN A 40 14.08 -7.02 -6.05
N SER A 41 13.41 -5.87 -6.20
CA SER A 41 13.99 -4.56 -6.40
C SER A 41 13.96 -3.72 -5.13
N THR A 42 14.81 -2.71 -5.06
CA THR A 42 14.72 -1.60 -4.11
C THR A 42 14.61 -0.25 -4.84
N GLY A 43 13.99 -0.25 -6.02
CA GLY A 43 13.96 0.87 -6.95
C GLY A 43 13.17 2.10 -6.48
N ASN A 44 12.51 2.04 -5.33
CA ASN A 44 11.85 3.21 -4.72
C ASN A 44 12.61 3.75 -3.49
N TRP A 45 13.81 3.25 -3.22
CA TRP A 45 14.57 3.57 -2.01
C TRP A 45 15.33 4.88 -2.08
N SER A 46 15.90 5.19 -3.23
CA SER A 46 16.77 6.33 -3.43
C SER A 46 16.00 7.57 -3.94
N ARG A 47 16.55 8.76 -3.66
CA ARG A 47 16.14 10.00 -4.34
C ARG A 47 16.75 10.13 -5.73
N ASP A 48 17.75 9.30 -6.05
CA ASP A 48 18.39 9.25 -7.36
C ASP A 48 17.55 8.39 -8.31
N ALA A 49 16.96 9.02 -9.32
CA ALA A 49 16.16 8.35 -10.33
C ALA A 49 16.97 7.37 -11.20
N GLY A 50 18.26 7.63 -11.41
CA GLY A 50 19.16 6.73 -12.12
C GLY A 50 19.39 5.44 -11.34
N TYR A 51 19.66 5.55 -10.04
CA TYR A 51 19.77 4.41 -9.15
C TYR A 51 18.48 3.56 -9.14
N ASN A 52 17.34 4.19 -8.93
CA ASN A 52 16.05 3.49 -8.89
C ASN A 52 15.77 2.74 -10.22
N ARG A 53 16.11 3.37 -11.35
CA ARG A 53 15.97 2.72 -12.67
C ARG A 53 16.90 1.51 -12.80
N ALA A 54 18.12 1.59 -12.31
CA ALA A 54 19.07 0.48 -12.33
C ALA A 54 18.60 -0.71 -11.48
N GLU A 55 18.04 -0.45 -10.32
CA GLU A 55 17.46 -1.48 -9.44
C GLU A 55 16.33 -2.26 -10.13
N TYR A 56 15.47 -1.58 -10.89
CA TYR A 56 14.38 -2.24 -11.63
C TYR A 56 14.85 -3.16 -12.77
N ASN A 57 16.13 -3.14 -13.16
CA ASN A 57 16.66 -4.08 -14.16
C ASN A 57 16.59 -5.55 -13.71
N ILE A 58 16.46 -5.82 -12.41
CA ILE A 58 16.22 -7.17 -11.89
C ILE A 58 15.00 -7.83 -12.53
N PHE A 59 13.97 -7.06 -12.89
CA PHE A 59 12.75 -7.56 -13.53
C PHE A 59 12.94 -7.98 -15.00
N ASN A 60 14.11 -7.71 -15.57
CA ASN A 60 14.49 -8.14 -16.92
C ASN A 60 15.33 -9.43 -16.93
N LEU A 61 15.72 -9.92 -15.75
CA LEU A 61 16.56 -11.13 -15.66
C LEU A 61 15.79 -12.43 -15.94
N PRO A 62 14.53 -12.62 -15.44
CA PRO A 62 13.85 -13.89 -15.66
C PRO A 62 13.41 -14.06 -17.12
N ASP A 63 13.74 -15.21 -17.71
CA ASP A 63 13.00 -15.72 -18.85
C ASP A 63 11.75 -16.40 -18.32
N LEU A 64 10.60 -15.70 -18.43
CA LEU A 64 9.34 -16.18 -17.88
C LEU A 64 8.85 -17.47 -18.54
N SER A 65 9.34 -17.84 -19.73
CA SER A 65 8.99 -19.09 -20.39
C SER A 65 9.51 -20.34 -19.65
N GLU A 66 10.48 -20.16 -18.71
CA GLU A 66 11.01 -21.24 -17.88
C GLU A 66 10.19 -21.49 -16.60
N PHE A 67 9.13 -20.75 -16.36
CA PHE A 67 8.32 -20.81 -15.13
C PHE A 67 6.96 -21.46 -15.40
N ASP A 68 6.35 -21.97 -14.33
CA ASP A 68 4.99 -22.55 -14.35
C ASP A 68 3.93 -21.57 -13.82
N GLY A 69 4.35 -20.44 -13.24
CA GLY A 69 3.46 -19.40 -12.72
C GLY A 69 4.21 -18.19 -12.20
N ILE A 70 3.49 -17.08 -12.06
CA ILE A 70 4.02 -15.79 -11.66
C ILE A 70 3.22 -15.24 -10.49
N ILE A 71 3.91 -14.69 -9.50
CA ILE A 71 3.31 -13.90 -8.41
C ILE A 71 3.86 -12.48 -8.53
N LEU A 72 2.98 -11.50 -8.57
CA LEU A 72 3.30 -10.07 -8.68
C LEU A 72 2.93 -9.35 -7.37
N GLU A 73 3.90 -8.72 -6.72
CA GLU A 73 3.70 -7.74 -5.65
C GLU A 73 4.31 -6.41 -6.13
N LEU A 74 3.50 -5.57 -6.77
CA LEU A 74 3.96 -4.39 -7.51
C LEU A 74 3.56 -3.07 -6.82
N ASN A 75 2.97 -3.14 -5.64
CA ASN A 75 2.35 -1.99 -4.97
C ASN A 75 3.38 -0.92 -4.53
N ASN A 76 4.65 -1.29 -4.46
CA ASN A 76 5.74 -0.39 -4.10
C ASN A 76 6.49 0.21 -5.29
N ILE A 77 6.22 -0.25 -6.51
CA ILE A 77 6.87 0.28 -7.72
C ILE A 77 6.34 1.70 -7.99
N SER A 78 7.22 2.68 -7.86
CA SER A 78 6.87 4.09 -8.05
C SER A 78 6.91 4.56 -9.51
N SER A 79 7.51 3.76 -10.41
CA SER A 79 7.62 4.09 -11.84
C SER A 79 6.47 3.49 -12.64
N PRO A 80 5.53 4.29 -13.19
CA PRO A 80 4.45 3.79 -14.03
C PRO A 80 4.94 3.02 -15.27
N ALA A 81 6.07 3.43 -15.84
CA ALA A 81 6.65 2.78 -17.01
C ALA A 81 7.15 1.37 -16.68
N VAL A 82 7.85 1.19 -15.54
CA VAL A 82 8.30 -0.12 -15.06
C VAL A 82 7.11 -1.01 -14.73
N LEU A 83 6.11 -0.45 -14.04
CA LEU A 83 4.88 -1.18 -13.71
C LEU A 83 4.20 -1.72 -14.96
N ALA A 84 4.02 -0.86 -15.98
CA ALA A 84 3.41 -1.26 -17.26
C ALA A 84 4.24 -2.33 -17.98
N GLU A 85 5.58 -2.24 -17.96
CA GLU A 85 6.47 -3.22 -18.57
C GLU A 85 6.37 -4.59 -17.89
N VAL A 86 6.38 -4.65 -16.56
CA VAL A 86 6.26 -5.91 -15.79
C VAL A 86 4.91 -6.57 -16.05
N ILE A 87 3.82 -5.79 -16.01
CA ILE A 87 2.47 -6.30 -16.32
C ILE A 87 2.40 -6.83 -17.74
N HIS A 88 2.96 -6.10 -18.70
CA HIS A 88 2.97 -6.52 -20.11
C HIS A 88 3.71 -7.85 -20.30
N LYS A 89 4.90 -8.01 -19.72
CA LYS A 89 5.67 -9.26 -19.75
C LYS A 89 4.90 -10.42 -19.13
N ALA A 90 4.26 -10.18 -17.97
CA ALA A 90 3.45 -11.21 -17.33
C ALA A 90 2.27 -11.65 -18.20
N LYS A 91 1.57 -10.72 -18.87
CA LYS A 91 0.50 -11.04 -19.82
C LYS A 91 1.01 -11.83 -21.03
N GLN A 92 2.15 -11.45 -21.60
CA GLN A 92 2.74 -12.14 -22.76
C GLN A 92 3.25 -13.56 -22.43
N SER A 93 3.53 -13.87 -21.19
CA SER A 93 3.99 -15.21 -20.81
C SER A 93 2.91 -16.28 -20.94
N HIS A 94 1.63 -15.89 -20.96
CA HIS A 94 0.46 -16.78 -20.94
C HIS A 94 0.43 -17.76 -19.75
N LEU A 95 1.21 -17.50 -18.71
CA LEU A 95 1.23 -18.28 -17.49
C LEU A 95 0.10 -17.87 -16.53
N PRO A 96 -0.28 -18.72 -15.57
CA PRO A 96 -1.10 -18.31 -14.44
C PRO A 96 -0.39 -17.21 -13.65
N VAL A 97 -1.06 -16.07 -13.46
CA VAL A 97 -0.53 -14.93 -12.70
C VAL A 97 -1.42 -14.61 -11.52
N VAL A 98 -0.81 -14.44 -10.35
CA VAL A 98 -1.47 -13.96 -9.14
C VAL A 98 -0.89 -12.59 -8.77
N SER A 99 -1.75 -11.58 -8.68
CA SER A 99 -1.38 -10.25 -8.19
C SER A 99 -1.72 -10.13 -6.70
N ILE A 100 -0.75 -9.70 -5.91
CA ILE A 100 -0.90 -9.45 -4.47
C ILE A 100 -1.06 -7.95 -4.23
N ALA A 101 -2.04 -7.56 -3.42
CA ALA A 101 -2.30 -6.21 -2.94
C ALA A 101 -2.65 -5.17 -4.02
N ASN A 102 -2.62 -5.52 -5.30
CA ASN A 102 -3.03 -4.66 -6.40
C ASN A 102 -3.93 -5.46 -7.36
N GLU A 103 -5.18 -5.06 -7.49
CA GLU A 103 -6.13 -5.70 -8.40
C GLU A 103 -5.82 -5.29 -9.84
N LEU A 104 -5.31 -6.24 -10.61
CA LEU A 104 -4.94 -6.06 -12.00
C LEU A 104 -5.88 -6.87 -12.91
N GLU A 105 -6.35 -6.24 -13.97
CA GLU A 105 -7.19 -6.90 -14.98
C GLU A 105 -6.46 -8.11 -15.58
N ASP A 106 -7.21 -9.20 -15.82
CA ASP A 106 -6.74 -10.48 -16.36
C ASP A 106 -5.91 -11.36 -15.43
N PHE A 107 -5.65 -10.96 -14.17
CA PHE A 107 -4.91 -11.77 -13.22
C PHE A 107 -5.76 -12.18 -12.02
N TYR A 108 -5.39 -13.31 -11.41
CA TYR A 108 -5.96 -13.66 -10.09
C TYR A 108 -5.51 -12.63 -9.05
N TYR A 109 -6.42 -12.22 -8.18
CA TYR A 109 -6.14 -11.23 -7.15
C TYR A 109 -6.18 -11.85 -5.75
N VAL A 110 -5.21 -11.49 -4.93
CA VAL A 110 -5.17 -11.78 -3.49
C VAL A 110 -4.87 -10.48 -2.75
N GLY A 111 -5.78 -10.05 -1.92
CA GLY A 111 -5.61 -8.78 -1.18
C GLY A 111 -6.59 -8.66 -0.02
N ILE A 112 -6.57 -7.49 0.60
CA ILE A 112 -7.45 -7.10 1.70
C ILE A 112 -8.55 -6.21 1.13
N ASP A 113 -9.78 -6.38 1.61
CA ASP A 113 -10.87 -5.44 1.32
C ASP A 113 -10.65 -4.12 2.10
N ASN A 114 -9.70 -3.33 1.60
CA ASN A 114 -9.32 -2.05 2.16
C ASN A 114 -10.46 -1.03 2.16
N TYR A 115 -11.34 -1.12 1.16
CA TYR A 115 -12.50 -0.24 1.04
C TYR A 115 -13.50 -0.47 2.18
N SER A 116 -13.96 -1.72 2.36
CA SER A 116 -14.92 -2.05 3.42
C SER A 116 -14.33 -1.88 4.81
N ALA A 117 -13.05 -2.18 5.00
CA ALA A 117 -12.37 -1.99 6.27
C ALA A 117 -12.38 -0.50 6.69
N MET A 118 -11.98 0.41 5.81
CA MET A 118 -11.93 1.84 6.16
C MET A 118 -13.32 2.50 6.17
N LYS A 119 -14.27 1.99 5.41
CA LYS A 119 -15.68 2.37 5.55
C LYS A 119 -16.21 2.05 6.97
N GLN A 120 -15.82 0.90 7.53
CA GLN A 120 -16.18 0.53 8.92
C GLN A 120 -15.47 1.41 9.96
N VAL A 121 -14.21 1.80 9.75
CA VAL A 121 -13.48 2.67 10.67
C VAL A 121 -14.18 4.03 10.81
N ILE A 122 -14.47 4.70 9.70
CA ILE A 122 -15.16 6.00 9.75
C ILE A 122 -16.59 5.87 10.29
N ALA A 123 -17.29 4.77 9.96
CA ALA A 123 -18.62 4.48 10.49
C ALA A 123 -18.57 4.36 12.02
N HIS A 124 -17.62 3.60 12.55
CA HIS A 124 -17.43 3.45 13.99
C HIS A 124 -17.17 4.81 14.68
N MET A 125 -16.29 5.63 14.14
CA MET A 125 -16.03 6.95 14.70
C MET A 125 -17.27 7.86 14.68
N HIS A 126 -18.04 7.80 13.61
CA HIS A 126 -19.27 8.59 13.50
C HIS A 126 -20.42 8.07 14.39
N GLU A 127 -20.72 6.77 14.33
CA GLU A 127 -21.91 6.19 14.97
C GLU A 127 -21.71 5.95 16.46
N VAL A 128 -20.52 5.52 16.88
CA VAL A 128 -20.22 5.15 18.29
C VAL A 128 -19.67 6.35 19.04
N HIS A 129 -18.78 7.12 18.43
CA HIS A 129 -18.11 8.26 19.07
C HIS A 129 -18.72 9.62 18.71
N ASN A 130 -19.73 9.64 17.82
CA ASN A 130 -20.44 10.85 17.38
C ASN A 130 -19.52 11.92 16.75
N CYS A 131 -18.41 11.48 16.14
CA CYS A 131 -17.47 12.37 15.43
C CYS A 131 -18.11 12.91 14.15
N LYS A 132 -17.90 14.21 13.88
CA LYS A 132 -18.46 14.90 12.71
C LYS A 132 -17.41 15.61 11.87
N LYS A 133 -16.30 16.02 12.50
CA LYS A 133 -15.15 16.64 11.84
C LYS A 133 -14.01 15.64 11.79
N PHE A 134 -13.45 15.41 10.61
CA PHE A 134 -12.40 14.41 10.38
C PHE A 134 -11.21 15.03 9.67
N TRP A 135 -10.01 14.66 10.08
CA TRP A 135 -8.82 14.76 9.26
C TRP A 135 -8.41 13.38 8.77
N LEU A 136 -8.01 13.29 7.50
CA LEU A 136 -7.58 12.04 6.87
C LEU A 136 -6.11 12.18 6.46
N LEU A 137 -5.23 11.39 7.07
CA LEU A 137 -3.84 11.28 6.66
C LEU A 137 -3.69 10.00 5.83
N VAL A 138 -3.59 10.16 4.52
CA VAL A 138 -3.59 9.05 3.54
C VAL A 138 -2.22 8.86 2.90
N GLY A 139 -2.02 7.73 2.24
CA GLY A 139 -0.79 7.44 1.49
C GLY A 139 -0.78 8.10 0.12
N ALA A 140 0.24 7.78 -0.68
CA ALA A 140 0.35 8.32 -2.03
C ALA A 140 -0.88 7.97 -2.88
N ASP A 141 -1.34 8.92 -3.66
CA ASP A 141 -2.52 8.80 -4.53
C ASP A 141 -2.36 7.71 -5.60
N SER A 142 -1.12 7.45 -6.01
CA SER A 142 -0.77 6.38 -6.94
C SER A 142 -0.82 4.97 -6.34
N ASN A 143 -0.97 4.82 -5.01
CA ASN A 143 -1.01 3.53 -4.35
C ASN A 143 -2.45 2.99 -4.31
N TYR A 144 -2.65 1.80 -4.89
CA TYR A 144 -3.96 1.16 -5.00
C TYR A 144 -4.67 0.97 -3.65
N GLU A 145 -3.97 0.42 -2.64
CA GLU A 145 -4.55 0.19 -1.32
C GLU A 145 -4.93 1.51 -0.62
N SER A 146 -4.08 2.55 -0.75
CA SER A 146 -4.38 3.89 -0.21
C SER A 146 -5.64 4.48 -0.85
N SER A 147 -5.75 4.37 -2.16
CA SER A 147 -6.92 4.82 -2.91
C SER A 147 -8.20 4.10 -2.47
N CYS A 148 -8.17 2.77 -2.32
CA CYS A 148 -9.30 1.99 -1.84
C CYS A 148 -9.72 2.40 -0.41
N ARG A 149 -8.76 2.60 0.49
CA ARG A 149 -9.01 3.08 1.86
C ARG A 149 -9.69 4.43 1.88
N LEU A 150 -9.15 5.39 1.13
CA LEU A 150 -9.73 6.74 1.02
C LEU A 150 -11.13 6.70 0.46
N GLN A 151 -11.35 5.95 -0.63
CA GLN A 151 -12.69 5.83 -1.24
C GLN A 151 -13.72 5.27 -0.27
N GLY A 152 -13.37 4.26 0.54
CA GLY A 152 -14.25 3.72 1.58
C GLY A 152 -14.71 4.79 2.57
N MET A 153 -13.77 5.61 3.05
CA MET A 153 -14.07 6.71 3.98
C MET A 153 -14.94 7.79 3.33
N LEU A 154 -14.60 8.23 2.12
CA LEU A 154 -15.33 9.30 1.41
C LEU A 154 -16.74 8.85 0.99
N HIS A 155 -16.94 7.59 0.60
CA HIS A 155 -18.26 7.06 0.31
C HIS A 155 -19.17 7.07 1.55
N TYR A 156 -18.66 6.58 2.69
CA TYR A 156 -19.41 6.64 3.94
C TYR A 156 -19.77 8.09 4.31
N ALA A 157 -18.81 9.00 4.25
CA ALA A 157 -19.01 10.40 4.55
C ALA A 157 -20.10 11.01 3.67
N LYS A 158 -20.08 10.70 2.36
CA LYS A 158 -21.10 11.18 1.40
C LYS A 158 -22.48 10.61 1.72
N GLU A 159 -22.61 9.32 2.01
CA GLU A 159 -23.88 8.66 2.38
C GLU A 159 -24.50 9.29 3.63
N HIS A 160 -23.68 9.68 4.60
CA HIS A 160 -24.11 10.23 5.89
C HIS A 160 -24.05 11.76 5.95
N LYS A 161 -23.81 12.45 4.82
CA LYS A 161 -23.71 13.92 4.71
C LYS A 161 -22.65 14.54 5.63
N ILE A 162 -21.59 13.80 5.93
CA ILE A 162 -20.42 14.28 6.65
C ILE A 162 -19.58 15.07 5.63
N LYS A 163 -19.26 16.31 5.97
CA LYS A 163 -18.44 17.15 5.11
C LYS A 163 -16.98 16.85 5.34
N ILE A 164 -16.27 16.41 4.29
CA ILE A 164 -14.82 16.27 4.23
C ILE A 164 -14.35 17.00 2.98
N ASP A 165 -13.65 18.10 3.18
CA ASP A 165 -13.12 18.92 2.12
C ASP A 165 -11.68 18.47 1.74
N LYS A 166 -11.16 18.97 0.63
CA LYS A 166 -9.78 18.66 0.21
C LYS A 166 -8.73 19.10 1.23
N ASN A 167 -9.02 20.17 1.98
CA ASN A 167 -8.13 20.67 3.02
C ASN A 167 -8.11 19.80 4.28
N ASP A 168 -9.06 18.86 4.42
CA ASP A 168 -9.10 17.91 5.53
C ASP A 168 -8.29 16.63 5.22
N ILE A 169 -7.69 16.54 4.03
CA ILE A 169 -6.99 15.36 3.55
C ILE A 169 -5.53 15.71 3.26
N TRP A 170 -4.62 14.99 3.91
CA TRP A 170 -3.18 15.04 3.62
C TRP A 170 -2.75 13.80 2.85
N TYR A 171 -2.11 14.00 1.70
CA TYR A 171 -1.51 12.93 0.90
C TYR A 171 -0.02 12.84 1.17
N GLY A 172 0.42 11.72 1.70
CA GLY A 172 1.82 11.51 2.06
C GLY A 172 2.34 10.13 1.71
N SER A 173 3.23 9.62 2.54
CA SER A 173 3.73 8.25 2.48
C SER A 173 3.21 7.43 3.66
N PHE A 174 3.70 6.18 3.80
CA PHE A 174 3.27 5.25 4.85
C PHE A 174 4.20 5.26 6.07
N ASP A 175 5.10 6.24 6.16
CA ASP A 175 6.11 6.31 7.19
C ASP A 175 5.77 7.31 8.30
N TYR A 176 6.51 7.21 9.41
CA TYR A 176 6.38 8.07 10.58
C TYR A 176 6.56 9.56 10.24
N LYS A 177 7.53 9.89 9.37
CA LYS A 177 7.81 11.26 8.99
C LYS A 177 6.62 11.92 8.29
N SER A 178 5.96 11.18 7.40
CA SER A 178 4.75 11.66 6.73
C SER A 178 3.61 11.95 7.72
N GLY A 179 3.49 11.15 8.78
CA GLY A 179 2.53 11.44 9.87
C GLY A 179 2.79 12.77 10.56
N LEU A 180 4.07 13.06 10.88
CA LEU A 180 4.45 14.35 11.47
C LEU A 180 4.18 15.54 10.56
N GLU A 181 4.54 15.41 9.28
CA GLU A 181 4.34 16.46 8.27
C GLU A 181 2.85 16.71 8.02
N GLY A 182 2.07 15.63 7.87
CA GLY A 182 0.63 15.70 7.63
C GLY A 182 -0.13 16.35 8.77
N TYR A 183 0.15 15.94 10.01
CA TYR A 183 -0.47 16.56 11.18
C TYR A 183 -0.16 18.07 11.25
N ARG A 184 1.11 18.46 11.08
CA ARG A 184 1.51 19.88 11.12
C ARG A 184 0.82 20.68 10.02
N HIS A 185 0.75 20.15 8.81
CA HIS A 185 0.07 20.80 7.69
C HIS A 185 -1.42 21.02 7.99
N LEU A 186 -2.11 20.00 8.47
CA LEU A 186 -3.54 20.08 8.81
C LEU A 186 -3.78 21.03 9.99
N TRP A 187 -2.93 20.99 11.02
CA TRP A 187 -2.95 21.94 12.12
C TRP A 187 -2.75 23.37 11.65
N ASP A 188 -1.77 23.62 10.78
CA ASP A 188 -1.48 24.95 10.24
C ASP A 188 -2.63 25.49 9.38
N THR A 189 -3.34 24.60 8.71
CA THR A 189 -4.49 24.93 7.87
C THR A 189 -5.72 25.29 8.70
N HIS A 190 -6.02 24.53 9.74
CA HIS A 190 -7.29 24.63 10.47
C HIS A 190 -7.18 25.38 11.81
N LYS A 191 -6.02 25.30 12.48
CA LYS A 191 -5.78 25.86 13.84
C LYS A 191 -6.74 25.37 14.92
N GLU A 192 -7.51 24.31 14.63
CA GLU A 192 -8.47 23.67 15.52
C GLU A 192 -8.45 22.17 15.24
N LEU A 193 -8.44 21.34 16.29
CA LEU A 193 -8.47 19.87 16.12
C LEU A 193 -9.85 19.40 15.62
N PRO A 194 -9.87 18.34 14.79
CA PRO A 194 -11.11 17.66 14.43
C PRO A 194 -11.59 16.78 15.61
N ASP A 195 -12.78 16.20 15.46
CA ASP A 195 -13.27 15.19 16.41
C ASP A 195 -12.49 13.89 16.30
N ALA A 196 -11.98 13.56 15.11
CA ALA A 196 -11.16 12.38 14.86
C ALA A 196 -10.14 12.59 13.74
N ILE A 197 -8.98 11.95 13.91
CA ILE A 197 -7.92 11.87 12.89
C ILE A 197 -7.81 10.42 12.46
N ILE A 198 -8.08 10.13 11.20
CA ILE A 198 -7.97 8.78 10.63
C ILE A 198 -6.67 8.69 9.82
N CYS A 199 -5.80 7.78 10.23
CA CYS A 199 -4.50 7.57 9.62
C CYS A 199 -4.51 6.33 8.73
N ILE A 200 -3.74 6.37 7.64
CA ILE A 200 -3.68 5.30 6.65
C ILE A 200 -3.10 3.99 7.22
N ASN A 201 -2.21 4.09 8.22
CA ASN A 201 -1.59 2.95 8.91
C ASN A 201 -1.08 3.34 10.29
N ASP A 202 -0.54 2.35 11.01
CA ASP A 202 -0.03 2.49 12.38
C ASP A 202 1.15 3.45 12.48
N ASN A 203 2.09 3.45 11.53
CA ASN A 203 3.26 4.33 11.56
C ASN A 203 2.85 5.80 11.53
N VAL A 204 1.90 6.15 10.68
CA VAL A 204 1.33 7.50 10.59
C VAL A 204 0.56 7.83 11.86
N ALA A 205 -0.22 6.89 12.39
CA ALA A 205 -1.00 7.08 13.62
C ALA A 205 -0.10 7.32 14.83
N VAL A 206 0.96 6.52 15.00
CA VAL A 206 1.94 6.70 16.09
C VAL A 206 2.59 8.08 16.02
N ALA A 207 2.95 8.57 14.83
CA ALA A 207 3.51 9.90 14.64
C ALA A 207 2.56 11.01 15.11
N VAL A 208 1.29 10.91 14.74
CA VAL A 208 0.24 11.86 15.14
C VAL A 208 0.04 11.82 16.66
N CYS A 209 -0.06 10.62 17.25
CA CYS A 209 -0.18 10.46 18.71
C CYS A 209 0.99 11.10 19.46
N CYS A 210 2.24 10.90 18.98
CA CYS A 210 3.40 11.52 19.60
C CYS A 210 3.35 13.06 19.59
N LEU A 211 2.85 13.67 18.51
CA LEU A 211 2.70 15.12 18.44
C LEU A 211 1.59 15.64 19.37
N LEU A 212 0.45 14.95 19.42
CA LEU A 212 -0.65 15.30 20.33
C LEU A 212 -0.18 15.26 21.79
N TYR A 213 0.54 14.18 22.19
CA TYR A 213 1.08 14.06 23.55
C TYR A 213 2.09 15.16 23.91
N THR A 214 2.90 15.60 22.98
CA THR A 214 3.93 16.63 23.22
C THR A 214 3.37 18.04 23.18
N SER A 215 2.29 18.29 22.47
CA SER A 215 1.61 19.59 22.45
C SER A 215 0.77 19.86 23.69
N ASP A 216 0.25 18.83 24.35
CA ASP A 216 -0.48 18.97 25.63
C ASP A 216 0.45 19.14 26.84
N ALA A 217 1.77 18.90 26.66
CA ALA A 217 2.77 19.03 27.71
C ALA A 217 3.48 20.40 27.71
N ALA A 218 3.14 21.30 26.79
CA ALA A 218 3.69 22.66 26.65
C ALA A 218 2.66 23.73 26.98
#